data_2aaf909fa91521bb3dbe4abfed605c14
#
_entry.id   2aaf909fa91521bb3dbe4abfed605c14
#
_cell.length_a   1.000
_cell.length_b   1.000
_cell.length_c   1.000
_cell.angle_alpha   90.00
_cell.angle_beta   90.00
_cell.angle_gamma   90.00
#
_symmetry.space_group_name_H-M   'P 1'
#
loop_
_entity.id
_entity.type
_entity.pdbx_description
1 polymer ?
#
loop_
_entity_poly.entity_id
_entity_poly.type
_entity_poly.pdbx_seq_one_letter_code
_entity_poly.pdbx_strand_id
1 'polypeptide(L)'
;EGSVGDNIRSLIGASLYGLPQDEPLFTLRQMPTSIFTGFVRKNRIVLKVVKGEEAGTQFYKDSYAKPQKMVVVSGFTNSEIIDQIKENADKIISVFKFEEIKEKQRRILKSINKNNNIETVLGVTMDFPSAYRVAKEEGDFFWLRRDIQTGTINFLVYEIPLNQIRQKDNPINEVIKLRDSIGKAHIPGPLEGTYMITEEAYTPAISKTLIGERNAYETRSTWQVKN
;
A
#
# COMPACT_ATOMS: atom_id res chain seq x y z
N GLU A 1 -15.58 -6.89 -20.36
CA GLU A 1 -14.82 -6.73 -21.61
C GLU A 1 -15.21 -5.43 -22.30
N GLY A 2 -14.36 -4.90 -23.16
CA GLY A 2 -14.56 -3.65 -23.87
C GLY A 2 -14.37 -2.41 -22.98
N SER A 3 -14.93 -1.27 -23.43
CA SER A 3 -14.67 0.06 -22.87
C SER A 3 -14.91 0.19 -21.35
N VAL A 4 -15.92 -0.47 -20.81
CA VAL A 4 -16.17 -0.49 -19.36
C VAL A 4 -15.05 -1.22 -18.62
N GLY A 5 -14.63 -2.39 -19.11
CA GLY A 5 -13.53 -3.15 -18.52
C GLY A 5 -12.20 -2.42 -18.58
N ASP A 6 -11.94 -1.70 -19.67
CA ASP A 6 -10.72 -0.90 -19.86
C ASP A 6 -10.69 0.28 -18.89
N ASN A 7 -11.82 0.96 -18.67
CA ASN A 7 -11.92 2.02 -17.68
C ASN A 7 -11.75 1.51 -16.23
N ILE A 8 -12.31 0.34 -15.91
CA ILE A 8 -12.07 -0.27 -14.59
C ILE A 8 -10.59 -0.57 -14.39
N ARG A 9 -9.91 -1.15 -15.39
CA ARG A 9 -8.46 -1.46 -15.32
C ARG A 9 -7.63 -0.19 -15.16
N SER A 10 -7.93 0.85 -15.92
CA SER A 10 -7.17 2.11 -15.89
C SER A 10 -7.37 2.93 -14.62
N LEU A 11 -8.51 2.81 -13.95
CA LEU A 11 -8.84 3.60 -12.74
C LEU A 11 -8.63 2.78 -11.46
N ILE A 12 -9.30 1.64 -11.35
CA ILE A 12 -9.29 0.82 -10.13
C ILE A 12 -8.05 -0.07 -10.08
N GLY A 13 -7.59 -0.56 -11.24
CA GLY A 13 -6.36 -1.34 -11.38
C GLY A 13 -5.13 -0.52 -11.71
N ALA A 14 -5.19 0.81 -11.62
CA ALA A 14 -4.07 1.69 -11.91
C ALA A 14 -2.84 1.33 -11.08
N SER A 15 -1.65 1.53 -11.66
CA SER A 15 -0.39 1.34 -10.95
C SER A 15 -0.18 2.40 -9.88
N LEU A 16 0.52 2.02 -8.81
CA LEU A 16 0.93 2.93 -7.76
C LEU A 16 1.85 4.01 -8.32
N TYR A 17 1.45 5.26 -8.18
CA TYR A 17 2.27 6.39 -8.59
C TYR A 17 3.60 6.44 -7.82
N GLY A 18 4.69 6.73 -8.53
CA GLY A 18 6.02 6.95 -7.95
C GLY A 18 6.90 5.70 -7.85
N LEU A 19 6.48 4.59 -8.42
CA LEU A 19 7.33 3.41 -8.61
C LEU A 19 7.70 3.27 -10.08
N PRO A 20 8.95 2.88 -10.42
CA PRO A 20 9.36 2.65 -11.81
C PRO A 20 8.78 1.38 -12.40
N GLN A 21 8.27 0.48 -11.57
CA GLN A 21 7.61 -0.76 -11.97
C GLN A 21 6.10 -0.60 -11.85
N ASP A 22 5.38 -1.25 -12.74
CA ASP A 22 3.91 -1.31 -12.67
C ASP A 22 3.46 -2.19 -11.51
N GLU A 23 3.11 -1.57 -10.41
CA GLU A 23 2.49 -2.23 -9.27
C GLU A 23 1.02 -1.83 -9.16
N PRO A 24 0.09 -2.65 -9.64
CA PRO A 24 -1.32 -2.28 -9.66
C PRO A 24 -1.89 -2.17 -8.24
N LEU A 25 -2.78 -1.20 -8.03
CA LEU A 25 -3.51 -1.01 -6.77
C LEU A 25 -4.25 -2.28 -6.34
N PHE A 26 -4.83 -3.00 -7.31
CA PHE A 26 -5.54 -4.25 -7.12
C PHE A 26 -5.29 -5.21 -8.27
N THR A 27 -5.12 -6.49 -7.97
CA THR A 27 -5.17 -7.55 -8.97
C THR A 27 -6.62 -7.82 -9.33
N LEU A 28 -7.04 -7.43 -10.52
CA LEU A 28 -8.40 -7.57 -11.00
C LEU A 28 -8.64 -8.97 -11.61
N ARG A 29 -9.70 -9.63 -11.15
CA ARG A 29 -10.20 -10.88 -11.74
C ARG A 29 -11.59 -10.64 -12.28
N GLN A 30 -11.71 -10.64 -13.60
CA GLN A 30 -13.00 -10.45 -14.26
C GLN A 30 -13.72 -11.79 -14.43
N MET A 31 -15.02 -11.78 -14.19
CA MET A 31 -15.87 -12.94 -14.36
C MET A 31 -17.27 -12.55 -14.86
N PRO A 32 -17.94 -13.39 -15.65
CA PRO A 32 -19.35 -13.18 -16.02
C PRO A 32 -20.28 -13.22 -14.81
N THR A 33 -21.37 -12.47 -14.84
CA THR A 33 -22.37 -12.45 -13.76
C THR A 33 -23.03 -13.81 -13.54
N SER A 34 -23.10 -14.65 -14.55
CA SER A 34 -23.67 -16.02 -14.47
C SER A 34 -22.91 -16.92 -13.50
N ILE A 35 -21.58 -16.72 -13.34
CA ILE A 35 -20.77 -17.49 -12.39
C ILE A 35 -20.62 -16.82 -11.03
N PHE A 36 -21.21 -15.64 -10.82
CA PHE A 36 -21.24 -14.96 -9.53
C PHE A 36 -22.22 -15.65 -8.59
N THR A 37 -21.93 -16.90 -8.23
CA THR A 37 -22.74 -17.77 -7.39
C THR A 37 -21.88 -18.50 -6.36
N GLY A 38 -22.49 -19.16 -5.41
CA GLY A 38 -21.81 -20.03 -4.45
C GLY A 38 -20.60 -19.40 -3.79
N PHE A 39 -19.42 -20.01 -3.96
CA PHE A 39 -18.17 -19.58 -3.33
C PHE A 39 -17.67 -18.23 -3.88
N VAL A 40 -17.92 -17.93 -5.17
CA VAL A 40 -17.49 -16.68 -5.80
C VAL A 40 -18.11 -15.46 -5.13
N ARG A 41 -19.34 -15.55 -4.66
CA ARG A 41 -20.01 -14.47 -3.91
C ARG A 41 -19.32 -14.12 -2.60
N LYS A 42 -18.50 -15.03 -2.06
CA LYS A 42 -17.81 -14.84 -0.76
C LYS A 42 -16.51 -14.08 -0.86
N ASN A 43 -16.13 -13.60 -2.04
CA ASN A 43 -14.97 -12.72 -2.17
C ASN A 43 -15.13 -11.47 -1.31
N ARG A 44 -14.05 -11.10 -0.61
CA ARG A 44 -14.08 -9.98 0.35
C ARG A 44 -14.34 -8.64 -0.34
N ILE A 45 -13.80 -8.45 -1.54
CA ILE A 45 -13.94 -7.25 -2.36
C ILE A 45 -14.57 -7.63 -3.69
N VAL A 46 -15.65 -6.94 -4.05
CA VAL A 46 -16.40 -7.17 -5.29
C VAL A 46 -16.78 -5.83 -5.90
N LEU A 47 -16.44 -5.63 -7.17
CA LEU A 47 -17.04 -4.61 -8.02
C LEU A 47 -17.99 -5.30 -9.00
N LYS A 48 -19.28 -5.05 -8.87
CA LYS A 48 -20.33 -5.60 -9.74
C LYS A 48 -20.80 -4.52 -10.71
N VAL A 49 -20.80 -4.83 -11.98
CA VAL A 49 -21.34 -3.96 -13.04
C VAL A 49 -22.68 -4.51 -13.50
N VAL A 50 -23.69 -3.65 -13.53
CA VAL A 50 -25.06 -4.01 -13.97
C VAL A 50 -25.45 -3.09 -15.11
N LYS A 51 -25.82 -3.67 -16.24
CA LYS A 51 -26.33 -2.94 -17.41
C LYS A 51 -27.84 -3.12 -17.53
N GLY A 52 -28.52 -2.06 -17.91
CA GLY A 52 -29.97 -2.06 -18.08
C GLY A 52 -30.75 -1.60 -16.85
N GLU A 53 -30.08 -0.99 -15.88
CA GLU A 53 -30.66 -0.34 -14.71
C GLU A 53 -30.33 1.16 -14.72
N GLU A 54 -31.01 1.95 -13.91
CA GLU A 54 -30.72 3.37 -13.71
C GLU A 54 -29.27 3.59 -13.31
N ALA A 55 -28.69 4.70 -13.81
CA ALA A 55 -27.30 5.04 -13.52
C ALA A 55 -27.10 5.32 -12.04
N GLY A 56 -26.11 4.64 -11.44
CA GLY A 56 -25.83 4.81 -10.03
C GLY A 56 -24.69 3.96 -9.52
N THR A 57 -24.15 4.37 -8.35
CA THR A 57 -23.12 3.63 -7.62
C THR A 57 -23.55 3.40 -6.20
N GLN A 58 -23.65 2.14 -5.79
CA GLN A 58 -24.11 1.73 -4.47
C GLN A 58 -23.04 0.92 -3.74
N PHE A 59 -22.91 1.16 -2.44
CA PHE A 59 -21.91 0.53 -1.57
C PHE A 59 -22.60 -0.39 -0.56
N TYR A 60 -22.25 -1.67 -0.59
CA TYR A 60 -22.80 -2.69 0.29
C TYR A 60 -21.73 -3.26 1.22
N LYS A 61 -22.16 -3.63 2.42
CA LYS A 61 -21.34 -4.30 3.42
C LYS A 61 -21.97 -5.66 3.76
N ASP A 62 -21.11 -6.69 3.78
CA ASP A 62 -21.46 -8.02 4.29
C ASP A 62 -22.69 -8.69 3.63
N SER A 63 -22.88 -8.47 2.31
CA SER A 63 -24.05 -8.97 1.57
C SER A 63 -24.09 -10.49 1.43
N TYR A 64 -22.94 -11.14 1.21
CA TYR A 64 -22.84 -12.59 1.00
C TYR A 64 -21.77 -13.27 1.87
N ALA A 65 -20.91 -12.50 2.49
CA ALA A 65 -19.86 -12.97 3.39
C ALA A 65 -19.51 -11.87 4.39
N LYS A 66 -18.81 -12.24 5.46
CA LYS A 66 -18.32 -11.29 6.47
C LYS A 66 -16.85 -11.59 6.78
N PRO A 67 -15.93 -10.64 6.59
CA PRO A 67 -16.15 -9.27 6.06
C PRO A 67 -16.31 -9.27 4.54
N GLN A 68 -17.12 -8.35 4.01
CA GLN A 68 -17.24 -8.12 2.57
C GLN A 68 -17.56 -6.65 2.27
N LYS A 69 -16.95 -6.12 1.21
CA LYS A 69 -17.33 -4.86 0.57
C LYS A 69 -17.69 -5.12 -0.89
N MET A 70 -18.90 -4.78 -1.25
CA MET A 70 -19.36 -4.88 -2.62
C MET A 70 -19.80 -3.50 -3.10
N VAL A 71 -19.31 -3.09 -4.26
CA VAL A 71 -19.76 -1.90 -4.97
C VAL A 71 -20.52 -2.35 -6.21
N VAL A 72 -21.71 -1.83 -6.40
CA VAL A 72 -22.53 -2.06 -7.60
C VAL A 72 -22.58 -0.76 -8.38
N VAL A 73 -22.12 -0.83 -9.63
CA VAL A 73 -22.22 0.29 -10.60
C VAL A 73 -23.20 -0.10 -11.67
N SER A 74 -24.21 0.72 -11.90
CA SER A 74 -25.27 0.49 -12.86
C SER A 74 -25.39 1.60 -13.89
N GLY A 75 -26.04 1.30 -15.01
CA GLY A 75 -26.40 2.24 -16.07
C GLY A 75 -27.11 1.53 -17.23
N PHE A 76 -27.91 2.26 -18.00
CA PHE A 76 -28.53 1.74 -19.21
C PHE A 76 -27.51 1.58 -20.34
N THR A 77 -26.53 2.48 -20.40
CA THR A 77 -25.49 2.52 -21.43
C THR A 77 -24.10 2.28 -20.84
N ASN A 78 -23.13 1.90 -21.70
CA ASN A 78 -21.74 1.81 -21.29
C ASN A 78 -21.18 3.17 -20.87
N SER A 79 -21.62 4.26 -21.49
CA SER A 79 -21.20 5.61 -21.14
C SER A 79 -21.58 5.96 -19.71
N GLU A 80 -22.85 5.78 -19.35
CA GLU A 80 -23.34 6.02 -17.99
C GLU A 80 -22.58 5.21 -16.95
N ILE A 81 -22.32 3.91 -17.22
CA ILE A 81 -21.54 3.07 -16.32
C ILE A 81 -20.11 3.60 -16.16
N ILE A 82 -19.46 4.02 -17.27
CA ILE A 82 -18.10 4.60 -17.24
C ILE A 82 -18.08 5.89 -16.45
N ASP A 83 -19.07 6.75 -16.62
CA ASP A 83 -19.16 8.02 -15.90
C ASP A 83 -19.35 7.78 -14.40
N GLN A 84 -20.22 6.82 -14.02
CA GLN A 84 -20.35 6.41 -12.62
C GLN A 84 -19.06 5.86 -12.03
N ILE A 85 -18.28 5.09 -12.80
CA ILE A 85 -16.96 4.58 -12.35
C ILE A 85 -15.99 5.74 -12.14
N LYS A 86 -15.91 6.69 -13.09
CA LYS A 86 -15.00 7.85 -13.01
C LYS A 86 -15.33 8.73 -11.82
N GLU A 87 -16.59 9.07 -11.64
CA GLU A 87 -17.05 9.93 -10.56
C GLU A 87 -16.81 9.31 -9.17
N ASN A 88 -16.86 8.00 -9.06
CA ASN A 88 -16.73 7.29 -7.79
C ASN A 88 -15.41 6.54 -7.60
N ALA A 89 -14.44 6.65 -8.53
CA ALA A 89 -13.20 5.88 -8.50
C ALA A 89 -12.45 6.00 -7.17
N ASP A 90 -12.21 7.20 -6.70
CA ASP A 90 -11.47 7.47 -5.45
C ASP A 90 -12.18 6.87 -4.23
N LYS A 91 -13.51 6.96 -4.19
CA LYS A 91 -14.30 6.38 -3.10
C LYS A 91 -14.27 4.85 -3.14
N ILE A 92 -14.38 4.26 -4.33
CA ILE A 92 -14.28 2.80 -4.52
C ILE A 92 -12.91 2.31 -4.07
N ILE A 93 -11.84 2.96 -4.54
CA ILE A 93 -10.46 2.63 -4.17
C ILE A 93 -10.27 2.74 -2.65
N SER A 94 -10.73 3.82 -2.05
CA SER A 94 -10.60 4.05 -0.60
C SER A 94 -11.30 2.97 0.23
N VAL A 95 -12.54 2.61 -0.13
CA VAL A 95 -13.31 1.57 0.55
C VAL A 95 -12.63 0.20 0.42
N PHE A 96 -12.12 -0.14 -0.75
CA PHE A 96 -11.45 -1.41 -1.01
C PHE A 96 -10.09 -1.48 -0.30
N LYS A 97 -9.28 -0.44 -0.37
CA LYS A 97 -7.99 -0.34 0.36
C LYS A 97 -8.18 -0.49 1.85
N PHE A 98 -9.18 0.19 2.41
CA PHE A 98 -9.47 0.12 3.84
C PHE A 98 -9.82 -1.30 4.28
N GLU A 99 -10.61 -2.04 3.51
CA GLU A 99 -10.97 -3.43 3.81
C GLU A 99 -9.75 -4.36 3.71
N GLU A 100 -8.86 -4.15 2.71
CA GLU A 100 -7.62 -4.91 2.58
C GLU A 100 -6.65 -4.64 3.72
N ILE A 101 -6.52 -3.39 4.16
CA ILE A 101 -5.69 -3.02 5.32
C ILE A 101 -6.22 -3.70 6.58
N LYS A 102 -7.53 -3.65 6.83
CA LYS A 102 -8.16 -4.34 7.97
C LYS A 102 -7.89 -5.84 7.96
N GLU A 103 -7.99 -6.47 6.79
CA GLU A 103 -7.70 -7.89 6.70
C GLU A 103 -6.21 -8.19 6.94
N LYS A 104 -5.30 -7.35 6.47
CA LYS A 104 -3.87 -7.48 6.77
C LYS A 104 -3.63 -7.34 8.27
N GLN A 105 -4.20 -6.34 8.92
CA GLN A 105 -4.11 -6.15 10.38
C GLN A 105 -4.66 -7.36 11.13
N ARG A 106 -5.84 -7.86 10.76
CA ARG A 106 -6.43 -9.07 11.34
C ARG A 106 -5.53 -10.30 11.22
N ARG A 107 -4.81 -10.44 10.11
CA ARG A 107 -3.83 -11.53 9.91
C ARG A 107 -2.60 -11.35 10.77
N ILE A 108 -2.09 -10.13 10.90
CA ILE A 108 -0.96 -9.80 11.77
C ILE A 108 -1.29 -10.20 13.21
N LEU A 109 -2.46 -9.81 13.71
CA LEU A 109 -2.92 -10.12 15.06
C LEU A 109 -2.99 -11.62 15.40
N LYS A 110 -3.05 -12.50 14.38
CA LYS A 110 -3.02 -13.97 14.62
C LYS A 110 -1.65 -14.49 15.01
N SER A 111 -0.59 -13.79 14.67
CA SER A 111 0.79 -14.21 14.94
C SER A 111 1.69 -12.97 15.02
N ILE A 112 1.56 -12.23 16.11
CA ILE A 112 2.35 -11.03 16.39
C ILE A 112 3.74 -11.43 16.87
N ASN A 113 4.75 -10.68 16.46
CA ASN A 113 6.07 -10.73 17.07
C ASN A 113 6.00 -10.17 18.49
N LYS A 114 6.57 -10.87 19.45
CA LYS A 114 6.52 -10.49 20.86
C LYS A 114 7.64 -9.53 21.30
N ASN A 115 8.49 -9.11 20.38
CA ASN A 115 9.54 -8.14 20.68
C ASN A 115 8.90 -6.76 20.90
N ASN A 116 9.11 -6.16 22.05
CA ASN A 116 8.59 -4.85 22.45
C ASN A 116 9.69 -3.77 22.55
N ASN A 117 10.88 -4.05 22.04
CA ASN A 117 12.02 -3.11 22.15
C ASN A 117 11.74 -1.79 21.43
N ILE A 118 11.04 -1.82 20.29
CA ILE A 118 10.63 -0.60 19.57
C ILE A 118 9.77 0.30 20.47
N GLU A 119 8.80 -0.27 21.16
CA GLU A 119 7.95 0.48 22.09
C GLU A 119 8.76 1.02 23.29
N THR A 120 9.65 0.20 23.84
CA THR A 120 10.49 0.57 24.97
C THR A 120 11.44 1.73 24.63
N VAL A 121 12.04 1.71 23.44
CA VAL A 121 13.07 2.66 23.02
C VAL A 121 12.45 3.90 22.38
N LEU A 122 11.50 3.73 21.45
CA LEU A 122 10.93 4.82 20.66
C LEU A 122 9.57 5.31 21.16
N GLY A 123 8.98 4.66 22.17
CA GLY A 123 7.64 5.01 22.68
C GLY A 123 6.52 4.81 21.65
N VAL A 124 6.74 3.98 20.63
CA VAL A 124 5.80 3.71 19.53
C VAL A 124 5.42 2.24 19.51
N THR A 125 4.15 1.95 19.72
CA THR A 125 3.63 0.58 19.58
C THR A 125 3.47 0.23 18.10
N MET A 126 4.06 -0.89 17.70
CA MET A 126 3.99 -1.39 16.33
C MET A 126 3.75 -2.91 16.30
N ASP A 127 2.61 -3.31 15.77
CA ASP A 127 2.28 -4.71 15.55
C ASP A 127 2.84 -5.20 14.20
N PHE A 128 3.72 -6.18 14.23
CA PHE A 128 4.26 -6.83 13.03
C PHE A 128 4.26 -8.35 13.15
N PRO A 129 4.19 -9.08 12.01
CA PRO A 129 4.12 -10.55 12.02
C PRO A 129 5.34 -11.20 12.66
N SER A 130 5.15 -12.30 13.37
CA SER A 130 6.23 -13.13 13.93
C SER A 130 7.23 -13.68 12.89
N ALA A 131 6.85 -13.66 11.60
CA ALA A 131 7.74 -14.02 10.49
C ALA A 131 8.86 -13.00 10.24
N TYR A 132 8.79 -11.82 10.84
CA TYR A 132 9.90 -10.87 10.81
C TYR A 132 10.83 -11.15 12.00
N ARG A 133 12.13 -11.13 11.72
CA ARG A 133 13.17 -11.16 12.75
C ARG A 133 13.83 -9.79 12.88
N VAL A 134 14.30 -9.46 14.05
CA VAL A 134 15.19 -8.30 14.26
C VAL A 134 16.55 -8.65 13.66
N ALA A 135 16.91 -8.01 12.56
CA ALA A 135 18.19 -8.21 11.89
C ALA A 135 19.30 -7.32 12.49
N LYS A 136 18.93 -6.12 12.94
CA LYS A 136 19.82 -5.18 13.64
C LYS A 136 18.99 -4.34 14.60
N GLU A 137 19.56 -4.09 15.77
CA GLU A 137 19.07 -3.17 16.78
C GLU A 137 20.29 -2.41 17.32
N GLU A 138 20.29 -1.09 17.17
CA GLU A 138 21.40 -0.24 17.58
C GLU A 138 20.89 1.15 17.98
N GLY A 139 20.88 1.43 19.28
CA GLY A 139 20.31 2.66 19.81
C GLY A 139 18.82 2.80 19.48
N ASP A 140 18.49 3.84 18.75
CA ASP A 140 17.12 4.15 18.28
C ASP A 140 16.82 3.61 16.86
N PHE A 141 17.73 2.80 16.30
CA PHE A 141 17.58 2.20 14.97
C PHE A 141 17.21 0.71 15.06
N PHE A 142 16.13 0.32 14.37
CA PHE A 142 15.65 -1.06 14.27
C PHE A 142 15.54 -1.48 12.81
N TRP A 143 16.12 -2.63 12.47
CA TRP A 143 15.97 -3.28 11.17
C TRP A 143 15.27 -4.62 11.35
N LEU A 144 14.04 -4.70 10.86
CA LEU A 144 13.25 -5.92 10.80
C LEU A 144 13.34 -6.52 9.40
N ARG A 145 13.55 -7.82 9.31
CA ARG A 145 13.72 -8.52 8.04
C ARG A 145 12.87 -9.77 7.97
N ARG A 146 12.29 -10.01 6.81
CA ARG A 146 11.60 -11.25 6.45
C ARG A 146 12.09 -11.72 5.09
N ASP A 147 12.53 -12.99 5.02
CA ASP A 147 12.89 -13.63 3.77
C ASP A 147 11.63 -14.22 3.09
N ILE A 148 11.51 -14.04 1.78
CA ILE A 148 10.45 -14.57 0.93
C ILE A 148 11.09 -15.26 -0.28
N GLN A 149 10.33 -16.06 -1.04
CA GLN A 149 10.86 -16.81 -2.17
C GLN A 149 11.57 -15.94 -3.23
N THR A 150 11.09 -14.72 -3.43
CA THR A 150 11.58 -13.79 -4.48
C THR A 150 12.53 -12.72 -3.95
N GLY A 151 12.93 -12.79 -2.67
CA GLY A 151 13.83 -11.79 -2.08
C GLY A 151 13.61 -11.57 -0.60
N THR A 152 13.79 -10.34 -0.14
CA THR A 152 13.64 -9.97 1.27
C THR A 152 12.77 -8.74 1.42
N ILE A 153 11.93 -8.74 2.45
CA ILE A 153 11.20 -7.54 2.89
C ILE A 153 11.94 -6.97 4.09
N ASN A 154 12.36 -5.73 3.99
CA ASN A 154 13.06 -5.01 5.04
C ASN A 154 12.18 -3.89 5.56
N PHE A 155 12.12 -3.73 6.87
CA PHE A 155 11.40 -2.67 7.54
C PHE A 155 12.35 -1.99 8.52
N LEU A 156 12.53 -0.69 8.35
CA LEU A 156 13.43 0.13 9.16
C LEU A 156 12.60 1.11 9.98
N VAL A 157 12.89 1.19 11.26
CA VAL A 157 12.27 2.14 12.19
C VAL A 157 13.36 2.84 12.95
N TYR A 158 13.32 4.17 13.00
CA TYR A 158 14.28 4.98 13.72
C TYR A 158 13.71 6.35 14.03
N GLU A 159 14.26 7.01 15.03
CA GLU A 159 13.91 8.37 15.43
C GLU A 159 14.90 9.38 14.85
N ILE A 160 14.41 10.55 14.49
CA ILE A 160 15.22 11.69 14.07
C ILE A 160 14.69 12.96 14.71
N PRO A 161 15.56 13.96 14.96
CA PRO A 161 15.12 15.27 15.40
C PRO A 161 14.16 15.93 14.40
N LEU A 162 13.05 16.49 14.87
CA LEU A 162 12.00 17.10 14.03
C LEU A 162 12.51 18.21 13.09
N ASN A 163 13.61 18.87 13.43
CA ASN A 163 14.20 19.95 12.63
C ASN A 163 15.04 19.44 11.43
N GLN A 164 15.27 18.14 11.30
CA GLN A 164 16.04 17.58 10.18
C GLN A 164 15.26 17.59 8.87
N ILE A 165 13.94 17.47 8.94
CA ILE A 165 13.08 17.66 7.78
C ILE A 165 12.33 18.98 7.97
N ARG A 166 12.80 20.02 7.29
CA ARG A 166 12.13 21.32 7.34
C ARG A 166 10.79 21.21 6.61
N GLN A 167 9.76 21.80 7.23
CA GLN A 167 8.44 21.92 6.59
C GLN A 167 8.49 22.94 5.44
N LYS A 168 9.03 22.51 4.31
CA LYS A 168 9.00 23.24 3.04
C LYS A 168 7.91 22.62 2.16
N ASP A 169 7.57 23.33 1.08
CA ASP A 169 6.59 22.82 0.10
C ASP A 169 7.02 21.49 -0.53
N ASN A 170 8.33 21.26 -0.66
CA ASN A 170 8.89 20.00 -1.14
C ASN A 170 10.12 19.58 -0.30
N PRO A 171 9.97 18.73 0.72
CA PRO A 171 11.07 18.25 1.55
C PRO A 171 11.85 17.08 0.94
N ILE A 172 11.63 16.71 -0.33
CA ILE A 172 12.14 15.46 -0.91
C ILE A 172 13.67 15.33 -0.83
N ASN A 173 14.40 16.41 -1.07
CA ASN A 173 15.86 16.38 -0.99
C ASN A 173 16.39 16.15 0.43
N GLU A 174 15.67 16.64 1.44
CA GLU A 174 16.02 16.43 2.84
C GLU A 174 15.72 14.97 3.24
N VAL A 175 14.60 14.43 2.76
CA VAL A 175 14.23 13.02 2.96
C VAL A 175 15.25 12.08 2.30
N ILE A 176 15.67 12.36 1.05
CA ILE A 176 16.70 11.56 0.36
C ILE A 176 18.02 11.58 1.15
N LYS A 177 18.51 12.76 1.50
CA LYS A 177 19.78 12.90 2.25
C LYS A 177 19.75 12.13 3.58
N LEU A 178 18.65 12.25 4.30
CA LEU A 178 18.45 11.54 5.55
C LEU A 178 18.44 10.03 5.34
N ARG A 179 17.62 9.56 4.41
CA ARG A 179 17.49 8.14 4.08
C ARG A 179 18.82 7.53 3.64
N ASP A 180 19.59 8.24 2.82
CA ASP A 180 20.89 7.79 2.34
C ASP A 180 21.94 7.78 3.46
N SER A 181 21.90 8.74 4.39
CA SER A 181 22.77 8.74 5.57
C SER A 181 22.51 7.54 6.49
N ILE A 182 21.24 7.20 6.70
CA ILE A 182 20.83 6.00 7.46
C ILE A 182 21.23 4.72 6.71
N GLY A 183 21.04 4.68 5.39
CA GLY A 183 21.50 3.57 4.55
C GLY A 183 22.98 3.32 4.69
N LYS A 184 23.78 4.39 4.60
CA LYS A 184 25.23 4.32 4.76
C LYS A 184 25.67 3.85 6.14
N ALA A 185 24.97 4.30 7.19
CA ALA A 185 25.36 3.95 8.56
C ALA A 185 24.94 2.52 8.95
N HIS A 186 23.81 2.04 8.46
CA HIS A 186 23.18 0.83 9.02
C HIS A 186 22.93 -0.30 8.03
N ILE A 187 22.93 -0.04 6.70
CA ILE A 187 22.56 -1.02 5.69
C ILE A 187 23.71 -1.26 4.71
N PRO A 188 24.64 -2.17 5.06
CA PRO A 188 25.74 -2.49 4.16
C PRO A 188 25.22 -3.18 2.90
N GLY A 189 25.89 -2.94 1.79
CA GLY A 189 25.69 -3.68 0.56
C GLY A 189 26.38 -5.06 0.60
N PRO A 190 26.33 -5.82 -0.49
CA PRO A 190 26.89 -7.17 -0.55
C PRO A 190 28.42 -7.20 -0.59
N LEU A 191 29.08 -6.11 -0.98
CA LEU A 191 30.54 -6.00 -1.03
C LEU A 191 31.03 -5.04 0.05
N GLU A 192 32.28 -5.24 0.50
CA GLU A 192 32.91 -4.36 1.49
C GLU A 192 32.94 -2.91 1.01
N GLY A 193 32.57 -1.98 1.89
CA GLY A 193 32.51 -0.54 1.59
C GLY A 193 31.25 -0.09 0.86
N THR A 194 30.43 -1.02 0.35
CA THR A 194 29.16 -0.69 -0.32
C THR A 194 28.00 -0.53 0.66
N TYR A 195 27.00 0.28 0.31
CA TYR A 195 25.83 0.54 1.14
C TYR A 195 24.61 0.93 0.30
N MET A 196 23.43 0.89 0.93
CA MET A 196 22.17 1.21 0.27
C MET A 196 21.91 2.72 0.24
N ILE A 197 21.55 3.23 -0.94
CA ILE A 197 21.10 4.61 -1.14
C ILE A 197 19.78 4.63 -1.94
N THR A 198 19.14 5.78 -1.99
CA THR A 198 18.05 6.04 -2.92
C THR A 198 18.58 5.98 -4.37
N GLU A 199 17.85 5.32 -5.28
CA GLU A 199 18.19 5.24 -6.70
C GLU A 199 18.28 6.65 -7.31
N GLU A 200 19.46 6.98 -7.86
CA GLU A 200 19.75 8.32 -8.37
C GLU A 200 19.05 8.64 -9.70
N ALA A 201 18.67 7.60 -10.46
CA ALA A 201 18.00 7.77 -11.77
C ALA A 201 16.53 8.25 -11.64
N TYR A 202 15.91 8.12 -10.47
CA TYR A 202 14.51 8.45 -10.26
C TYR A 202 14.31 9.39 -9.08
N THR A 203 13.65 10.51 -9.32
CA THR A 203 13.20 11.38 -8.23
C THR A 203 12.06 10.70 -7.49
N PRO A 204 12.17 10.46 -6.17
CA PRO A 204 11.10 9.86 -5.39
C PRO A 204 9.80 10.67 -5.47
N ALA A 205 8.69 9.97 -5.63
CA ALA A 205 7.39 10.58 -5.45
C ALA A 205 7.15 10.86 -3.97
N ILE A 206 6.54 12.02 -3.66
CA ILE A 206 6.19 12.41 -2.30
C ILE A 206 4.72 12.81 -2.23
N SER A 207 4.04 12.39 -1.18
CA SER A 207 2.67 12.78 -0.88
C SER A 207 2.48 12.99 0.63
N LYS A 208 1.50 13.81 1.00
CA LYS A 208 1.06 13.95 2.39
C LYS A 208 0.06 12.84 2.70
N THR A 209 0.19 12.25 3.87
CA THR A 209 -0.70 11.19 4.35
C THR A 209 -0.89 11.28 5.86
N LEU A 210 -1.66 10.38 6.42
CA LEU A 210 -1.83 10.23 7.87
C LEU A 210 -1.35 8.84 8.30
N ILE A 211 -0.59 8.79 9.38
CA ILE A 211 -0.29 7.56 10.12
C ILE A 211 -0.94 7.68 11.50
N GLY A 212 -1.97 6.88 11.72
CA GLY A 212 -2.89 7.16 12.81
C GLY A 212 -3.58 8.51 12.59
N GLU A 213 -3.49 9.42 13.55
CA GLU A 213 -4.04 10.77 13.45
C GLU A 213 -2.95 11.84 13.18
N ARG A 214 -1.72 11.41 12.89
CA ARG A 214 -0.57 12.31 12.71
C ARG A 214 -0.26 12.55 11.25
N ASN A 215 0.02 13.80 10.90
CA ASN A 215 0.50 14.17 9.56
C ASN A 215 1.83 13.48 9.27
N ALA A 216 1.95 12.92 8.07
CA ALA A 216 3.14 12.23 7.61
C ALA A 216 3.42 12.52 6.13
N TYR A 217 4.66 12.34 5.71
CA TYR A 217 5.04 12.25 4.31
C TYR A 217 5.20 10.78 3.92
N GLU A 218 4.57 10.39 2.82
CA GLU A 218 4.83 9.12 2.15
C GLU A 218 5.72 9.39 0.95
N THR A 219 6.88 8.74 0.89
CA THR A 219 7.76 8.79 -0.28
C THR A 219 7.89 7.40 -0.89
N ARG A 220 7.89 7.34 -2.24
CA ARG A 220 8.07 6.10 -3.00
C ARG A 220 9.21 6.24 -3.96
N SER A 221 10.11 5.27 -3.95
CA SER A 221 11.28 5.21 -4.79
C SER A 221 11.86 3.81 -4.76
N THR A 222 12.90 3.60 -5.55
CA THR A 222 13.74 2.40 -5.50
C THR A 222 15.03 2.67 -4.73
N TRP A 223 15.73 1.59 -4.40
CA TRP A 223 17.04 1.59 -3.75
C TRP A 223 18.06 1.01 -4.69
N GLN A 224 19.27 1.52 -4.60
CA GLN A 224 20.44 0.96 -5.25
C GLN A 224 21.60 0.77 -4.25
N VAL A 225 22.56 -0.06 -4.63
CA VAL A 225 23.81 -0.19 -3.89
C VAL A 225 24.80 0.81 -4.44
N LYS A 226 25.36 1.65 -3.57
CA LYS A 226 26.45 2.56 -3.90
C LYS A 226 27.78 1.87 -3.63
N ASN A 227 28.67 1.92 -4.64
CA ASN A 227 30.05 1.47 -4.56
C ASN A 227 30.95 2.61 -4.10
#